data_dcb8c163e17f68bdcea228d14fda0831
#
_entry.id   dcb8c163e17f68bdcea228d14fda0831
#
_cell.length_a   1.000
_cell.length_b   1.000
_cell.length_c   1.000
_cell.angle_alpha   90.00
_cell.angle_beta   90.00
_cell.angle_gamma   90.00
#
_symmetry.space_group_name_H-M   'P 1'
#
loop_
_entity.id
_entity.type
_entity.pdbx_description
1 polymer ?
#
loop_
_entity_poly.entity_id
_entity_poly.type
_entity_poly.pdbx_seq_one_letter_code
_entity_poly.pdbx_strand_id
1 'polypeptide(L)'
;MAVHVPLSLEAQLEARVLMMSTNNILSPSSGKPIIVPSQDIVLGIYYLSIIRENQKGEGRYFLDLNEILKALENKDISLHSKINVRVKNFDQSVLKVQTTAGRMILADALPNNKNIDFSILNKILTKKEVSNIIDTVYRFCG
;
A
#
# COMPACT_ATOMS: atom_id res chain seq x y z
N MET A 1 -28.80 13.33 2.42
CA MET A 1 -27.58 14.17 2.45
C MET A 1 -27.85 15.41 1.63
N ALA A 2 -27.59 16.59 2.20
CA ALA A 2 -27.73 17.85 1.47
C ALA A 2 -26.35 18.32 1.00
N VAL A 3 -26.32 18.93 -0.19
CA VAL A 3 -25.10 19.48 -0.77
C VAL A 3 -25.30 20.99 -0.97
N HIS A 4 -24.36 21.77 -0.44
CA HIS A 4 -24.37 23.22 -0.51
C HIS A 4 -23.06 23.75 -1.06
N VAL A 5 -23.10 24.87 -1.76
CA VAL A 5 -21.93 25.59 -2.24
C VAL A 5 -21.64 26.78 -1.31
N PRO A 6 -20.42 26.94 -0.78
CA PRO A 6 -20.08 28.10 0.04
C PRO A 6 -20.11 29.38 -0.80
N LEU A 7 -20.90 30.37 -0.37
CA LEU A 7 -21.13 31.60 -1.11
C LEU A 7 -20.26 32.77 -0.64
N SER A 8 -19.93 32.85 0.66
CA SER A 8 -19.07 33.89 1.20
C SER A 8 -17.60 33.52 1.16
N LEU A 9 -16.71 34.50 1.16
CA LEU A 9 -15.26 34.27 1.24
C LEU A 9 -14.88 33.57 2.54
N GLU A 10 -15.52 33.89 3.65
CA GLU A 10 -15.33 33.26 4.95
C GLU A 10 -15.70 31.80 4.92
N ALA A 11 -16.86 31.46 4.33
CA ALA A 11 -17.29 30.07 4.18
C ALA A 11 -16.37 29.26 3.25
N GLN A 12 -15.86 29.86 2.18
CA GLN A 12 -14.89 29.24 1.29
C GLN A 12 -13.56 28.97 1.97
N LEU A 13 -13.07 29.92 2.79
CA LEU A 13 -11.85 29.73 3.56
C LEU A 13 -12.01 28.64 4.60
N GLU A 14 -13.10 28.64 5.32
CA GLU A 14 -13.44 27.62 6.31
C GLU A 14 -13.51 26.21 5.69
N ALA A 15 -14.15 26.07 4.53
CA ALA A 15 -14.21 24.82 3.78
C ALA A 15 -12.82 24.31 3.39
N ARG A 16 -11.94 25.19 2.94
CA ARG A 16 -10.57 24.82 2.53
C ARG A 16 -9.67 24.45 3.72
N VAL A 17 -9.75 25.19 4.81
CA VAL A 17 -8.86 25.01 5.96
C VAL A 17 -9.33 23.88 6.86
N LEU A 18 -10.60 23.80 7.15
CA LEU A 18 -11.15 22.89 8.17
C LEU A 18 -11.77 21.62 7.59
N MET A 19 -12.41 21.70 6.42
CA MET A 19 -13.22 20.60 5.88
C MET A 19 -12.49 19.71 4.87
N MET A 20 -11.35 20.14 4.33
CA MET A 20 -10.62 19.30 3.37
C MET A 20 -10.12 18.02 4.02
N SER A 21 -10.31 16.90 3.33
CA SER A 21 -9.88 15.58 3.80
C SER A 21 -8.36 15.49 4.04
N THR A 22 -7.57 16.20 3.27
CA THR A 22 -6.11 16.28 3.44
C THR A 22 -5.68 16.87 4.78
N ASN A 23 -6.50 17.69 5.39
CA ASN A 23 -6.26 18.31 6.70
C ASN A 23 -6.86 17.49 7.85
N ASN A 24 -7.61 16.42 7.56
CA ASN A 24 -8.33 15.61 8.54
C ASN A 24 -7.99 14.12 8.39
N ILE A 25 -6.73 13.79 8.33
CA ILE A 25 -6.26 12.42 8.16
C ILE A 25 -6.35 11.64 9.46
N LEU A 26 -5.98 12.27 10.58
CA LEU A 26 -6.00 11.65 11.90
C LEU A 26 -7.27 11.98 12.67
N SER A 27 -7.79 11.01 13.43
CA SER A 27 -8.93 11.23 14.33
C SER A 27 -8.51 12.08 15.52
N PRO A 28 -9.23 13.17 15.85
CA PRO A 28 -8.96 13.94 17.05
C PRO A 28 -9.24 13.18 18.36
N SER A 29 -10.06 12.13 18.32
CA SER A 29 -10.39 11.33 19.50
C SER A 29 -9.34 10.28 19.86
N SER A 30 -8.73 9.65 18.86
CA SER A 30 -7.83 8.50 19.06
C SER A 30 -6.44 8.67 18.45
N GLY A 31 -6.22 9.70 17.61
CA GLY A 31 -4.98 9.90 16.88
C GLY A 31 -4.70 8.84 15.80
N LYS A 32 -5.66 7.98 15.50
CA LYS A 32 -5.55 6.97 14.43
C LYS A 32 -6.04 7.54 13.10
N PRO A 33 -5.53 7.04 11.97
CA PRO A 33 -6.02 7.47 10.66
C PRO A 33 -7.52 7.17 10.50
N ILE A 34 -8.27 8.18 10.02
CA ILE A 34 -9.68 8.03 9.64
C ILE A 34 -9.79 7.66 8.16
N ILE A 35 -8.93 8.26 7.34
CA ILE A 35 -8.91 8.04 5.88
C ILE A 35 -8.13 6.76 5.63
N VAL A 36 -8.83 5.65 5.64
CA VAL A 36 -8.29 4.32 5.37
C VAL A 36 -9.16 3.61 4.34
N PRO A 37 -8.60 2.71 3.52
CA PRO A 37 -9.38 1.86 2.63
C PRO A 37 -10.43 1.07 3.41
N SER A 38 -11.60 0.88 2.83
CA SER A 38 -12.71 0.16 3.43
C SER A 38 -13.44 -0.73 2.40
N GLN A 39 -14.28 -1.65 2.89
CA GLN A 39 -15.13 -2.50 2.05
C GLN A 39 -14.35 -3.25 0.95
N ASP A 40 -14.67 -3.03 -0.31
CA ASP A 40 -14.11 -3.75 -1.46
C ASP A 40 -12.62 -3.51 -1.66
N ILE A 41 -12.13 -2.31 -1.30
CA ILE A 41 -10.71 -1.97 -1.41
C ILE A 41 -9.89 -2.81 -0.42
N VAL A 42 -10.37 -2.97 0.81
CA VAL A 42 -9.73 -3.84 1.81
C VAL A 42 -9.71 -5.28 1.34
N LEU A 43 -10.81 -5.76 0.77
CA LEU A 43 -10.91 -7.10 0.23
C LEU A 43 -9.91 -7.31 -0.92
N GLY A 44 -9.79 -6.33 -1.82
CA GLY A 44 -8.82 -6.35 -2.91
C GLY A 44 -7.37 -6.38 -2.44
N ILE A 45 -7.01 -5.57 -1.45
CA ILE A 45 -5.68 -5.56 -0.84
C ILE A 45 -5.38 -6.90 -0.16
N TYR A 46 -6.34 -7.43 0.57
CA TYR A 46 -6.23 -8.76 1.18
C TYR A 46 -5.98 -9.83 0.12
N TYR A 47 -6.75 -9.83 -0.96
CA TYR A 47 -6.59 -10.77 -2.07
C TYR A 47 -5.20 -10.67 -2.71
N LEU A 48 -4.68 -9.47 -2.94
CA LEU A 48 -3.32 -9.25 -3.47
C LEU A 48 -2.22 -9.77 -2.54
N SER A 49 -2.45 -9.77 -1.24
CA SER A 49 -1.46 -10.18 -0.24
C SER A 49 -1.43 -11.68 0.05
N ILE A 50 -2.39 -12.46 -0.44
CA ILE A 50 -2.47 -13.91 -0.21
C ILE A 50 -1.33 -14.63 -0.94
N ILE A 51 -0.74 -15.62 -0.26
CA ILE A 51 0.19 -16.58 -0.83
C ILE A 51 -0.57 -17.88 -1.12
N ARG A 52 -0.34 -18.45 -2.30
CA ARG A 52 -0.82 -19.80 -2.64
C ARG A 52 0.37 -20.65 -3.03
N GLU A 53 0.39 -21.88 -2.54
CA GLU A 53 1.39 -22.87 -2.88
C GLU A 53 1.06 -23.57 -4.19
N ASN A 54 2.07 -24.17 -4.81
CA ASN A 54 1.96 -24.93 -6.05
C ASN A 54 1.37 -24.13 -7.24
N GLN A 55 1.66 -22.84 -7.29
CA GLN A 55 1.24 -21.99 -8.40
C GLN A 55 2.31 -21.96 -9.50
N LYS A 56 1.87 -21.60 -10.72
CA LYS A 56 2.76 -21.49 -11.88
C LYS A 56 3.86 -20.46 -11.61
N GLY A 57 5.10 -20.82 -11.90
CA GLY A 57 6.26 -19.94 -11.77
C GLY A 57 6.80 -19.79 -10.34
N GLU A 58 6.41 -20.66 -9.42
CA GLU A 58 6.93 -20.68 -8.03
C GLU A 58 8.46 -20.83 -8.03
N GLY A 59 9.12 -20.07 -7.15
CA GLY A 59 10.57 -20.11 -6.96
C GLY A 59 11.40 -19.33 -7.98
N ARG A 60 10.79 -18.66 -8.96
CA ARG A 60 11.52 -17.82 -9.91
C ARG A 60 12.14 -16.59 -9.24
N TYR A 61 13.25 -16.13 -9.81
CA TYR A 61 13.96 -14.94 -9.36
C TYR A 61 13.67 -13.77 -10.29
N PHE A 62 13.40 -12.61 -9.69
CA PHE A 62 13.17 -11.35 -10.40
C PHE A 62 14.06 -10.25 -9.82
N LEU A 63 14.50 -9.35 -10.69
CA LEU A 63 15.33 -8.22 -10.31
C LEU A 63 14.47 -6.99 -9.97
N ASP A 64 13.39 -6.82 -10.72
CA ASP A 64 12.61 -5.58 -10.78
C ASP A 64 11.11 -5.86 -10.87
N LEU A 65 10.29 -4.88 -10.50
CA LEU A 65 8.84 -4.93 -10.66
C LEU A 65 8.45 -5.07 -12.15
N ASN A 66 9.17 -4.42 -13.04
CA ASN A 66 8.90 -4.48 -14.49
C ASN A 66 9.02 -5.90 -15.05
N GLU A 67 9.98 -6.68 -14.60
CA GLU A 67 10.11 -8.10 -14.98
C GLU A 67 8.93 -8.93 -14.46
N ILE A 68 8.48 -8.65 -13.25
CA ILE A 68 7.32 -9.31 -12.63
C ILE A 68 6.06 -9.00 -13.43
N LEU A 69 5.83 -7.75 -13.80
CA LEU A 69 4.66 -7.35 -14.60
C LEU A 69 4.65 -8.02 -15.98
N LYS A 70 5.78 -8.07 -16.66
CA LYS A 70 5.92 -8.79 -17.95
C LYS A 70 5.64 -10.28 -17.81
N ALA A 71 6.12 -10.89 -16.74
CA ALA A 71 5.87 -12.30 -16.47
C ALA A 71 4.40 -12.58 -16.14
N LEU A 72 3.70 -11.65 -15.48
CA LEU A 72 2.26 -11.72 -15.23
C LEU A 72 1.46 -11.58 -16.53
N GLU A 73 1.81 -10.63 -17.40
CA GLU A 73 1.16 -10.44 -18.71
C GLU A 73 1.28 -11.67 -19.58
N ASN A 74 2.46 -12.30 -19.61
CA ASN A 74 2.73 -13.53 -20.33
C ASN A 74 2.12 -14.79 -19.66
N LYS A 75 1.50 -14.62 -18.51
CA LYS A 75 0.97 -15.74 -17.69
C LYS A 75 2.02 -16.79 -17.31
N ASP A 76 3.27 -16.37 -17.17
CA ASP A 76 4.38 -17.23 -16.72
C ASP A 76 4.39 -17.43 -15.22
N ILE A 77 3.85 -16.48 -14.48
CA ILE A 77 3.63 -16.53 -13.04
C ILE A 77 2.19 -16.19 -12.68
N SER A 78 1.73 -16.65 -11.53
CA SER A 78 0.46 -16.26 -10.93
C SER A 78 0.67 -15.10 -9.96
N LEU A 79 -0.37 -14.31 -9.73
CA LEU A 79 -0.37 -13.21 -8.77
C LEU A 79 0.01 -13.65 -7.34
N HIS A 80 -0.32 -14.88 -6.98
CA HIS A 80 -0.12 -15.46 -5.65
C HIS A 80 1.07 -16.42 -5.55
N SER A 81 1.84 -16.58 -6.62
CA SER A 81 3.01 -17.45 -6.63
C SER A 81 4.12 -16.92 -5.72
N LYS A 82 4.75 -17.81 -4.97
CA LYS A 82 5.95 -17.49 -4.20
C LYS A 82 7.11 -17.23 -5.14
N ILE A 83 7.62 -16.03 -5.19
CA ILE A 83 8.76 -15.61 -6.00
C ILE A 83 9.86 -15.01 -5.14
N ASN A 84 11.09 -15.03 -5.64
CA ASN A 84 12.22 -14.40 -5.01
C ASN A 84 12.55 -13.09 -5.73
N VAL A 85 12.55 -11.99 -5.03
CA VAL A 85 12.81 -10.66 -5.59
C VAL A 85 13.98 -10.02 -4.88
N ARG A 86 14.80 -9.28 -5.64
CA ARG A 86 15.82 -8.41 -5.08
C ARG A 86 15.19 -7.08 -4.72
N VAL A 87 15.10 -6.79 -3.43
CA VAL A 87 14.65 -5.50 -2.93
C VAL A 87 15.87 -4.67 -2.55
N LYS A 88 15.96 -3.46 -3.08
CA LYS A 88 16.96 -2.49 -2.67
C LYS A 88 16.44 -1.74 -1.46
N ASN A 89 17.12 -1.87 -0.34
CA ASN A 89 16.86 -1.02 0.82
C ASN A 89 17.40 0.38 0.58
N PHE A 90 16.97 1.32 1.39
CA PHE A 90 17.45 2.70 1.35
C PHE A 90 19.01 2.80 1.44
N ASP A 91 19.64 1.91 2.18
CA ASP A 91 21.11 1.80 2.34
C ASP A 91 21.82 1.15 1.14
N GLN A 92 21.13 0.99 0.00
CA GLN A 92 21.60 0.30 -1.21
C GLN A 92 21.99 -1.18 -1.00
N SER A 93 21.74 -1.73 0.17
CA SER A 93 21.88 -3.15 0.40
C SER A 93 20.81 -3.92 -0.37
N VAL A 94 21.25 -4.94 -1.12
CA VAL A 94 20.33 -5.79 -1.89
C VAL A 94 19.95 -7.00 -1.06
N LEU A 95 18.71 -7.06 -0.65
CA LEU A 95 18.16 -8.22 0.05
C LEU A 95 17.36 -9.09 -0.92
N LYS A 96 17.57 -10.39 -0.82
CA LYS A 96 16.70 -11.37 -1.47
C LYS A 96 15.54 -11.66 -0.55
N VAL A 97 14.34 -11.34 -0.99
CA VAL A 97 13.13 -11.54 -0.20
C VAL A 97 12.19 -12.48 -0.95
N GLN A 98 11.64 -13.45 -0.23
CA GLN A 98 10.58 -14.29 -0.74
C GLN A 98 9.24 -13.58 -0.55
N THR A 99 8.56 -13.34 -1.65
CA THR A 99 7.29 -12.59 -1.68
C THR A 99 6.39 -13.08 -2.82
N THR A 100 5.33 -12.34 -3.11
CA THR A 100 4.43 -12.59 -4.24
C THR A 100 4.40 -11.38 -5.17
N ALA A 101 3.95 -11.58 -6.41
CA ALA A 101 3.77 -10.48 -7.36
C ALA A 101 2.79 -9.42 -6.85
N GLY A 102 1.70 -9.83 -6.21
CA GLY A 102 0.72 -8.90 -5.63
C GLY A 102 1.31 -8.00 -4.54
N ARG A 103 2.16 -8.54 -3.67
CA ARG A 103 2.84 -7.75 -2.63
C ARG A 103 3.83 -6.75 -3.22
N MET A 104 4.52 -7.11 -4.29
CA MET A 104 5.43 -6.19 -4.99
C MET A 104 4.68 -5.03 -5.66
N ILE A 105 3.51 -5.30 -6.24
CA ILE A 105 2.64 -4.25 -6.79
C ILE A 105 2.18 -3.27 -5.70
N LEU A 106 1.81 -3.78 -4.54
CA LEU A 106 1.45 -2.94 -3.38
C LEU A 106 2.64 -2.13 -2.86
N ALA A 107 3.84 -2.72 -2.87
CA ALA A 107 5.05 -2.04 -2.43
C ALA A 107 5.44 -0.85 -3.31
N ASP A 108 5.14 -0.91 -4.60
CA ASP A 108 5.38 0.20 -5.53
C ASP A 108 4.57 1.46 -5.20
N ALA A 109 3.42 1.29 -4.56
CA ALA A 109 2.60 2.41 -4.10
C ALA A 109 3.15 3.13 -2.85
N LEU A 110 4.11 2.52 -2.13
CA LEU A 110 4.69 3.12 -0.94
C LEU A 110 5.85 4.07 -1.27
N PRO A 111 5.97 5.19 -0.55
CA PRO A 111 7.10 6.10 -0.72
C PRO A 111 8.40 5.49 -0.20
N ASN A 112 9.51 5.82 -0.86
CA ASN A 112 10.85 5.44 -0.41
C ASN A 112 11.27 6.28 0.80
N ASN A 113 11.29 5.66 1.97
CA ASN A 113 11.76 6.30 3.19
C ASN A 113 12.57 5.28 4.03
N LYS A 114 13.56 5.77 4.78
CA LYS A 114 14.41 4.95 5.67
C LYS A 114 13.61 4.13 6.69
N ASN A 115 12.51 4.68 7.15
CA ASN A 115 11.67 4.09 8.19
C ASN A 115 10.54 3.19 7.65
N ILE A 116 10.43 3.09 6.31
CA ILE A 116 9.45 2.23 5.65
C ILE A 116 10.19 1.10 4.96
N ASP A 117 10.11 -0.07 5.55
CA ASP A 117 10.75 -1.28 5.05
C ASP A 117 9.73 -2.18 4.34
N PHE A 118 10.19 -2.92 3.34
CA PHE A 118 9.36 -3.89 2.61
C PHE A 118 8.75 -4.96 3.52
N SER A 119 9.38 -5.27 4.65
CA SER A 119 8.89 -6.23 5.63
C SER A 119 7.48 -5.90 6.15
N ILE A 120 7.09 -4.63 6.15
CA ILE A 120 5.76 -4.17 6.58
C ILE A 120 4.66 -4.74 5.67
N LEU A 121 4.95 -4.86 4.36
CA LEU A 121 4.01 -5.39 3.36
C LEU A 121 4.13 -6.89 3.11
N ASN A 122 5.21 -7.53 3.54
CA ASN A 122 5.48 -8.93 3.24
C ASN A 122 4.71 -9.90 4.16
N LYS A 123 3.43 -9.65 4.32
CA LYS A 123 2.49 -10.44 5.13
C LYS A 123 1.07 -10.35 4.56
N ILE A 124 0.18 -11.17 5.05
CA ILE A 124 -1.25 -11.07 4.71
C ILE A 124 -1.80 -9.79 5.33
N LEU A 125 -2.35 -8.92 4.49
CA LEU A 125 -2.84 -7.61 4.90
C LEU A 125 -4.32 -7.68 5.27
N THR A 126 -4.62 -7.61 6.57
CA THR A 126 -5.96 -7.42 7.10
C THR A 126 -6.29 -5.94 7.25
N LYS A 127 -7.54 -5.60 7.55
CA LYS A 127 -7.95 -4.21 7.78
C LYS A 127 -7.10 -3.49 8.83
N LYS A 128 -6.73 -4.18 9.92
CA LYS A 128 -5.87 -3.64 10.97
C LYS A 128 -4.46 -3.36 10.46
N GLU A 129 -3.90 -4.28 9.69
CA GLU A 129 -2.57 -4.15 9.11
C GLU A 129 -2.49 -3.00 8.11
N VAL A 130 -3.50 -2.84 7.26
CA VAL A 130 -3.60 -1.70 6.33
C VAL A 130 -3.66 -0.38 7.08
N SER A 131 -4.45 -0.29 8.15
CA SER A 131 -4.53 0.90 9.00
C SER A 131 -3.19 1.22 9.65
N ASN A 132 -2.47 0.22 10.15
CA ASN A 132 -1.14 0.39 10.75
C ASN A 132 -0.11 0.86 9.72
N ILE A 133 -0.15 0.34 8.50
CA ILE A 133 0.73 0.78 7.40
C ILE A 133 0.47 2.25 7.08
N ILE A 134 -0.79 2.66 6.96
CA ILE A 134 -1.16 4.04 6.69
C ILE A 134 -0.69 4.98 7.80
N ASP A 135 -0.88 4.59 9.06
CA ASP A 135 -0.40 5.37 10.21
C ASP A 135 1.12 5.54 10.19
N THR A 136 1.85 4.46 9.93
CA THR A 136 3.31 4.48 9.83
C THR A 136 3.79 5.37 8.69
N VAL A 137 3.23 5.21 7.50
CA VAL A 137 3.58 6.01 6.32
C VAL A 137 3.27 7.49 6.54
N TYR A 138 2.13 7.80 7.11
CA TYR A 138 1.75 9.18 7.39
C TYR A 138 2.69 9.86 8.40
N ARG A 139 3.09 9.16 9.45
CA ARG A 139 4.02 9.69 10.48
C ARG A 139 5.43 9.97 9.95
N PHE A 140 5.90 9.18 9.00
CA PHE A 140 7.27 9.29 8.49
C PHE A 140 7.38 10.05 7.16
N CYS A 141 6.33 10.11 6.37
CA CYS A 141 6.34 10.75 5.06
C CYS A 141 5.39 11.97 4.95
N GLY A 142 4.51 12.14 5.90
CA GLY A 142 3.55 13.27 5.93
C GLY A 142 2.27 13.01 5.15
#